data_c36e99aee37a6fc0073909cf183d725c
#
_entry.id   c36e99aee37a6fc0073909cf183d725c
#
_cell.length_a   1.000
_cell.length_b   1.000
_cell.length_c   1.000
_cell.angle_alpha   90.00
_cell.angle_beta   90.00
_cell.angle_gamma   90.00
#
_symmetry.space_group_name_H-M   'P 1'
#
loop_
_entity.id
_entity.type
_entity.pdbx_description
1 polymer ?
#
loop_
_entity_poly.entity_id
_entity_poly.type
_entity_poly.pdbx_seq_one_letter_code
_entity_poly.pdbx_strand_id
1 'polypeptide(L)'
;MFEDHEVTSENEHAIRSIRTRWSSIRNSNVVSIHYAFTTTEFHDTSLIIVSDYHPASATVADKPSNNNLSRPSRNSSPQQNTDPLEAVTWIYIVQVANALKAIHSTGLAARCIDVNKVILTDENRVRLNGCAIDDLFDKRPLSLGDLQRRDFYDFGRFLVAVGAKHTGYTNSRVRASDPFLRCSERLKSVITWLLDHITEENNQGIDYLLDWISPNIADAFDASLRLNDELDSNLTKELENSRLVRLMTKLNCLTERPEHEHDRSWSPQGPRAVIALFRDYVFHQVDAQGNPVMDMGHMLASLNKLDAGVDEKMQLTTRDESNVIIVTYKEVKGEVDRAWQELSTRSAN
;
A
#
# COMPACT_ATOMS: atom_id res chain seq x y z
N MET A 1 -5.54 -23.76 -15.32
CA MET A 1 -4.72 -24.98 -15.24
C MET A 1 -4.26 -25.26 -16.66
N PHE A 2 -2.95 -25.18 -16.93
CA PHE A 2 -2.40 -25.46 -18.25
C PHE A 2 -2.12 -26.97 -18.29
N GLU A 3 -3.04 -27.72 -18.89
CA GLU A 3 -2.90 -29.16 -19.01
C GLU A 3 -1.93 -29.51 -20.13
N ASP A 4 -1.03 -30.44 -19.88
CA ASP A 4 -0.17 -31.16 -20.83
C ASP A 4 0.80 -30.35 -21.71
N HIS A 5 1.68 -29.55 -21.12
CA HIS A 5 2.83 -29.03 -21.86
C HIS A 5 4.14 -29.68 -21.37
N GLU A 6 4.62 -30.67 -22.11
CA GLU A 6 5.97 -31.20 -21.94
C GLU A 6 7.02 -30.09 -22.15
N VAL A 7 7.98 -29.99 -21.24
CA VAL A 7 9.11 -29.09 -21.40
C VAL A 7 10.00 -29.61 -22.52
N THR A 8 9.91 -28.95 -23.67
CA THR A 8 10.76 -29.22 -24.84
C THR A 8 12.01 -28.34 -24.79
N SER A 9 13.01 -28.67 -25.64
CA SER A 9 14.23 -27.85 -25.80
C SER A 9 13.92 -26.38 -26.18
N GLU A 10 12.78 -26.09 -26.81
CA GLU A 10 12.31 -24.75 -27.13
C GLU A 10 11.96 -23.96 -25.85
N ASN A 11 11.42 -24.63 -24.84
CA ASN A 11 11.11 -24.00 -23.55
C ASN A 11 12.37 -23.66 -22.75
N GLU A 12 13.50 -24.33 -22.95
CA GLU A 12 14.78 -23.96 -22.33
C GLU A 12 15.23 -22.56 -22.74
N HIS A 13 15.03 -22.18 -24.00
CA HIS A 13 15.35 -20.83 -24.46
C HIS A 13 14.48 -19.77 -23.78
N ALA A 14 13.21 -20.03 -23.64
CA ALA A 14 12.27 -19.14 -22.96
C ALA A 14 12.60 -19.04 -21.45
N ILE A 15 12.90 -20.16 -20.77
CA ILE A 15 13.35 -20.18 -19.37
C ILE A 15 14.64 -19.37 -19.20
N ARG A 16 15.59 -19.49 -20.14
CA ARG A 16 16.83 -18.70 -20.15
C ARG A 16 16.53 -17.21 -20.33
N SER A 17 15.61 -16.84 -21.23
CA SER A 17 15.16 -15.45 -21.43
C SER A 17 14.55 -14.87 -20.16
N ILE A 18 13.76 -15.66 -19.43
CA ILE A 18 13.20 -15.24 -18.12
C ILE A 18 14.32 -14.94 -17.14
N ARG A 19 15.31 -15.82 -17.02
CA ARG A 19 16.44 -15.65 -16.09
C ARG A 19 17.33 -14.46 -16.40
N THR A 20 17.45 -14.05 -17.66
CA THR A 20 18.41 -13.03 -18.09
C THR A 20 17.75 -11.68 -18.38
N ARG A 21 16.60 -11.66 -19.04
CA ARG A 21 15.92 -10.44 -19.51
C ARG A 21 14.82 -10.01 -18.56
N TRP A 22 13.86 -10.89 -18.26
CA TRP A 22 12.75 -10.55 -17.39
C TRP A 22 13.17 -10.26 -15.96
N SER A 23 14.12 -11.03 -15.41
CA SER A 23 14.65 -10.80 -14.07
C SER A 23 15.42 -9.48 -13.93
N SER A 24 15.86 -8.86 -15.04
CA SER A 24 16.52 -7.56 -15.02
C SER A 24 15.56 -6.37 -14.99
N ILE A 25 14.29 -6.58 -15.32
CA ILE A 25 13.29 -5.51 -15.35
C ILE A 25 12.95 -5.12 -13.91
N ARG A 26 13.35 -3.90 -13.53
CA ARG A 26 13.03 -3.27 -12.23
C ARG A 26 12.10 -2.10 -12.48
N ASN A 27 10.80 -2.35 -12.43
CA ASN A 27 9.78 -1.33 -12.66
C ASN A 27 8.64 -1.48 -11.65
N SER A 28 8.21 -0.38 -11.06
CA SER A 28 7.17 -0.37 -10.02
C SER A 28 5.78 -0.79 -10.50
N ASN A 29 5.57 -0.85 -11.81
CA ASN A 29 4.31 -1.24 -12.44
C ASN A 29 4.39 -2.62 -13.14
N VAL A 30 5.45 -3.38 -12.86
CA VAL A 30 5.63 -4.77 -13.30
C VAL A 30 5.86 -5.64 -12.08
N VAL A 31 5.19 -6.77 -11.98
CA VAL A 31 5.50 -7.79 -10.96
C VAL A 31 6.84 -8.42 -11.33
N SER A 32 7.84 -8.28 -10.46
CA SER A 32 9.20 -8.78 -10.72
C SER A 32 9.20 -10.30 -10.80
N ILE A 33 9.85 -10.83 -11.82
CA ILE A 33 10.07 -12.27 -11.98
C ILE A 33 11.52 -12.57 -11.58
N HIS A 34 11.71 -13.49 -10.64
CA HIS A 34 13.01 -13.83 -10.10
C HIS A 34 13.62 -15.06 -10.78
N TYR A 35 12.82 -16.11 -10.90
CA TYR A 35 13.28 -17.40 -11.42
C TYR A 35 12.20 -18.09 -12.23
N ALA A 36 12.66 -18.95 -13.15
CA ALA A 36 11.86 -19.98 -13.79
C ALA A 36 12.66 -21.27 -13.86
N PHE A 37 12.05 -22.40 -13.52
CA PHE A 37 12.67 -23.72 -13.55
C PHE A 37 11.60 -24.81 -13.67
N THR A 38 12.03 -26.01 -14.02
CA THR A 38 11.16 -27.19 -14.08
C THR A 38 11.44 -28.11 -12.91
N THR A 39 10.41 -28.82 -12.43
CA THR A 39 10.52 -29.80 -11.34
C THR A 39 9.58 -30.97 -11.56
N THR A 40 9.94 -32.13 -11.02
CA THR A 40 9.13 -33.35 -11.00
C THR A 40 8.50 -33.63 -9.63
N GLU A 41 8.68 -32.74 -8.67
CA GLU A 41 8.20 -32.90 -7.28
C GLU A 41 6.67 -33.04 -7.17
N PHE A 42 5.92 -32.59 -8.17
CA PHE A 42 4.46 -32.68 -8.20
C PHE A 42 3.95 -33.90 -8.97
N HIS A 43 4.81 -34.88 -9.23
CA HIS A 43 4.52 -36.12 -10.00
C HIS A 43 4.25 -35.89 -11.49
N ASP A 44 4.61 -34.72 -12.01
CA ASP A 44 4.58 -34.34 -13.41
C ASP A 44 5.80 -33.48 -13.76
N THR A 45 5.91 -33.02 -15.01
CA THR A 45 6.94 -32.07 -15.41
C THR A 45 6.39 -30.66 -15.30
N SER A 46 6.36 -30.13 -14.06
CA SER A 46 5.84 -28.80 -13.80
C SER A 46 6.85 -27.71 -14.07
N LEU A 47 6.38 -26.60 -14.65
CA LEU A 47 7.12 -25.35 -14.78
C LEU A 47 6.77 -24.42 -13.63
N ILE A 48 7.78 -23.97 -12.89
CA ILE A 48 7.64 -23.05 -11.77
C ILE A 48 8.18 -21.68 -12.17
N ILE A 49 7.37 -20.63 -11.93
CA ILE A 49 7.77 -19.23 -12.06
C ILE A 49 7.69 -18.58 -10.67
N VAL A 50 8.79 -18.00 -10.23
CA VAL A 50 8.90 -17.31 -8.94
C VAL A 50 8.85 -15.81 -9.19
N SER A 51 7.87 -15.14 -8.60
CA SER A 51 7.65 -13.70 -8.71
C SER A 51 7.43 -13.04 -7.36
N ASP A 52 7.45 -11.70 -7.33
CA ASP A 52 7.07 -10.94 -6.12
C ASP A 52 5.64 -11.27 -5.70
N TYR A 53 5.45 -11.41 -4.39
CA TYR A 53 4.13 -11.54 -3.78
C TYR A 53 3.63 -10.16 -3.31
N HIS A 54 2.45 -9.79 -3.74
CA HIS A 54 1.76 -8.58 -3.31
C HIS A 54 0.53 -8.96 -2.46
N PRO A 55 0.62 -8.86 -1.13
CA PRO A 55 -0.50 -9.20 -0.25
C PRO A 55 -1.70 -8.29 -0.50
N ALA A 56 -2.90 -8.84 -0.33
CA ALA A 56 -4.17 -8.14 -0.54
C ALA A 56 -4.39 -7.54 -1.94
N SER A 57 -3.58 -7.91 -2.95
CA SER A 57 -3.83 -7.50 -4.32
C SER A 57 -5.03 -8.23 -4.91
N ALA A 58 -5.76 -7.55 -5.80
CA ALA A 58 -6.85 -8.13 -6.57
C ALA A 58 -6.65 -7.80 -8.05
N THR A 59 -7.19 -8.60 -8.95
CA THR A 59 -7.20 -8.24 -10.36
C THR A 59 -8.14 -7.05 -10.60
N VAL A 60 -7.92 -6.30 -11.68
CA VAL A 60 -8.84 -5.23 -12.06
C VAL A 60 -10.25 -5.79 -12.30
N ALA A 61 -10.36 -7.04 -12.74
CA ALA A 61 -11.64 -7.72 -12.93
C ALA A 61 -12.36 -7.98 -11.59
N ASP A 62 -11.64 -8.41 -10.56
CA ASP A 62 -12.21 -8.81 -9.27
C ASP A 62 -12.52 -7.64 -8.33
N LYS A 63 -11.86 -6.48 -8.51
CA LYS A 63 -12.14 -5.30 -7.68
C LYS A 63 -13.63 -4.93 -7.81
N PRO A 64 -14.40 -4.86 -6.71
CA PRO A 64 -15.78 -4.42 -6.78
C PRO A 64 -15.88 -3.06 -7.49
N SER A 65 -16.91 -2.89 -8.33
CA SER A 65 -17.24 -1.58 -8.90
C SER A 65 -17.73 -0.68 -7.75
N ASN A 66 -16.81 -0.11 -6.99
CA ASN A 66 -17.16 0.87 -5.97
C ASN A 66 -17.56 2.15 -6.70
N ASN A 67 -18.86 2.44 -6.72
CA ASN A 67 -19.40 3.76 -7.08
C ASN A 67 -18.95 4.86 -6.10
N ASN A 68 -18.21 4.50 -5.06
CA ASN A 68 -17.46 5.37 -4.16
C ASN A 68 -15.98 5.41 -4.60
N LEU A 69 -15.71 5.86 -5.84
CA LEU A 69 -14.44 6.53 -6.11
C LEU A 69 -14.36 7.64 -5.06
N SER A 70 -13.36 7.56 -4.21
CA SER A 70 -13.14 8.45 -3.08
C SER A 70 -13.52 9.86 -3.51
N ARG A 71 -14.61 10.39 -2.93
CA ARG A 71 -14.92 11.80 -3.12
C ARG A 71 -13.63 12.52 -2.76
N PRO A 72 -13.11 13.38 -3.64
CA PRO A 72 -11.95 14.15 -3.29
C PRO A 72 -12.18 14.73 -1.91
N SER A 73 -11.18 14.56 -1.02
CA SER A 73 -11.21 15.07 0.34
C SER A 73 -11.81 16.46 0.31
N ARG A 74 -12.73 16.77 1.25
CA ARG A 74 -13.45 18.06 1.32
C ARG A 74 -12.55 19.31 1.26
N ASN A 75 -11.23 19.14 1.26
CA ASN A 75 -10.21 20.19 1.24
C ASN A 75 -9.53 20.38 -0.13
N SER A 76 -9.94 19.66 -1.20
CA SER A 76 -9.45 19.97 -2.54
C SER A 76 -10.16 21.22 -3.07
N SER A 77 -9.37 22.22 -3.46
CA SER A 77 -9.82 23.48 -4.04
C SER A 77 -10.74 23.24 -5.26
N PRO A 78 -11.76 24.10 -5.50
CA PRO A 78 -12.86 23.87 -6.44
C PRO A 78 -12.45 24.00 -7.93
N GLN A 79 -11.21 23.76 -8.31
CA GLN A 79 -10.69 24.14 -9.64
C GLN A 79 -10.54 23.02 -10.66
N GLN A 80 -10.89 21.75 -10.38
CA GLN A 80 -10.87 20.71 -11.42
C GLN A 80 -12.19 19.93 -11.43
N ASN A 81 -13.08 20.32 -12.35
CA ASN A 81 -14.27 19.56 -12.76
C ASN A 81 -13.89 18.33 -13.63
N THR A 82 -12.83 17.62 -13.30
CA THR A 82 -12.43 16.39 -14.04
C THR A 82 -13.33 15.24 -13.59
N ASP A 83 -13.89 14.50 -14.55
CA ASP A 83 -14.65 13.29 -14.26
C ASP A 83 -13.77 12.31 -13.48
N PRO A 84 -14.25 11.74 -12.35
CA PRO A 84 -13.47 10.78 -11.57
C PRO A 84 -12.94 9.60 -12.40
N LEU A 85 -13.70 9.14 -13.39
CA LEU A 85 -13.26 8.11 -14.32
C LEU A 85 -12.06 8.58 -15.15
N GLU A 86 -12.08 9.81 -15.61
CA GLU A 86 -10.97 10.36 -16.40
C GLU A 86 -9.68 10.43 -15.57
N ALA A 87 -9.76 10.91 -14.34
CA ALA A 87 -8.60 11.01 -13.45
C ALA A 87 -7.96 9.63 -13.20
N VAL A 88 -8.76 8.62 -12.85
CA VAL A 88 -8.26 7.25 -12.65
C VAL A 88 -7.71 6.65 -13.94
N THR A 89 -8.36 6.91 -15.07
CA THR A 89 -7.90 6.39 -16.37
C THR A 89 -6.53 6.97 -16.73
N TRP A 90 -6.28 8.27 -16.50
CA TRP A 90 -4.97 8.87 -16.70
C TRP A 90 -3.88 8.27 -15.81
N ILE A 91 -4.19 7.99 -14.55
CA ILE A 91 -3.27 7.31 -13.63
C ILE A 91 -2.90 5.92 -14.18
N TYR A 92 -3.86 5.16 -14.69
CA TYR A 92 -3.59 3.85 -15.29
C TYR A 92 -2.80 3.96 -16.59
N ILE A 93 -3.12 4.95 -17.44
CA ILE A 93 -2.37 5.20 -18.68
C ILE A 93 -0.88 5.45 -18.38
N VAL A 94 -0.57 6.34 -17.45
CA VAL A 94 0.82 6.67 -17.09
C VAL A 94 1.55 5.44 -16.54
N GLN A 95 0.92 4.66 -15.68
CA GLN A 95 1.53 3.49 -15.04
C GLN A 95 1.78 2.34 -16.03
N VAL A 96 0.80 2.04 -16.90
CA VAL A 96 0.96 0.98 -17.93
C VAL A 96 1.97 1.41 -18.99
N ALA A 97 1.96 2.69 -19.41
CA ALA A 97 2.96 3.22 -20.35
C ALA A 97 4.39 3.12 -19.76
N ASN A 98 4.56 3.43 -18.47
CA ASN A 98 5.83 3.26 -17.75
C ASN A 98 6.28 1.79 -17.72
N ALA A 99 5.36 0.85 -17.49
CA ALA A 99 5.65 -0.58 -17.54
C ALA A 99 6.08 -1.03 -18.94
N LEU A 100 5.33 -0.61 -19.97
CA LEU A 100 5.66 -0.92 -21.37
C LEU A 100 7.00 -0.33 -21.80
N LYS A 101 7.33 0.88 -21.36
CA LYS A 101 8.65 1.46 -21.63
C LYS A 101 9.77 0.59 -21.10
N ALA A 102 9.64 0.13 -19.85
CA ALA A 102 10.64 -0.75 -19.24
C ALA A 102 10.76 -2.08 -19.98
N ILE A 103 9.64 -2.69 -20.39
CA ILE A 103 9.62 -3.99 -21.08
C ILE A 103 10.14 -3.86 -22.52
N HIS A 104 9.61 -2.92 -23.30
CA HIS A 104 9.98 -2.75 -24.71
C HIS A 104 11.44 -2.35 -24.88
N SER A 105 12.01 -1.54 -23.96
CA SER A 105 13.43 -1.15 -24.00
C SER A 105 14.40 -2.34 -23.83
N THR A 106 13.95 -3.44 -23.24
CA THR A 106 14.73 -4.69 -23.12
C THR A 106 14.56 -5.63 -24.32
N GLY A 107 13.80 -5.21 -25.34
CA GLY A 107 13.48 -6.03 -26.52
C GLY A 107 12.53 -7.18 -26.19
N LEU A 108 11.55 -6.92 -25.29
CA LEU A 108 10.48 -7.84 -24.93
C LEU A 108 9.12 -7.22 -25.24
N ALA A 109 8.06 -8.01 -25.17
CA ALA A 109 6.67 -7.58 -25.22
C ALA A 109 5.95 -8.07 -23.96
N ALA A 110 4.98 -7.28 -23.44
CA ALA A 110 4.31 -7.57 -22.17
C ALA A 110 3.34 -8.75 -22.27
N ARG A 111 2.48 -8.77 -23.29
CA ARG A 111 1.51 -9.85 -23.62
C ARG A 111 0.53 -10.21 -22.48
N CYS A 112 0.46 -9.37 -21.46
CA CYS A 112 -0.32 -9.62 -20.23
C CYS A 112 -1.25 -8.46 -19.86
N ILE A 113 -1.54 -7.53 -20.78
CA ILE A 113 -2.38 -6.37 -20.49
C ILE A 113 -3.85 -6.76 -20.64
N ASP A 114 -4.40 -7.32 -19.58
CA ASP A 114 -5.79 -7.75 -19.49
C ASP A 114 -6.35 -7.53 -18.09
N VAL A 115 -7.64 -7.23 -17.94
CA VAL A 115 -8.28 -6.97 -16.65
C VAL A 115 -8.17 -8.12 -15.65
N ASN A 116 -7.96 -9.36 -16.12
CA ASN A 116 -7.75 -10.53 -15.28
C ASN A 116 -6.29 -10.77 -14.91
N LYS A 117 -5.35 -10.10 -15.59
CA LYS A 117 -3.91 -10.25 -15.35
C LYS A 117 -3.31 -9.02 -14.68
N VAL A 118 -3.83 -7.82 -14.95
CA VAL A 118 -3.39 -6.58 -14.30
C VAL A 118 -3.92 -6.56 -12.86
N ILE A 119 -3.01 -6.47 -11.89
CA ILE A 119 -3.35 -6.43 -10.47
C ILE A 119 -3.28 -5.02 -9.91
N LEU A 120 -4.16 -4.75 -8.96
CA LEU A 120 -4.17 -3.56 -8.12
C LEU A 120 -3.52 -3.93 -6.79
N THR A 121 -2.40 -3.30 -6.47
CA THR A 121 -1.65 -3.53 -5.24
C THR A 121 -1.92 -2.47 -4.19
N ASP A 122 -2.63 -1.41 -4.58
CA ASP A 122 -3.13 -0.32 -3.74
C ASP A 122 -4.35 0.31 -4.45
N GLU A 123 -4.94 1.36 -3.90
CA GLU A 123 -6.19 1.96 -4.40
C GLU A 123 -6.16 2.25 -5.90
N ASN A 124 -5.07 2.87 -6.40
CA ASN A 124 -4.88 3.22 -7.81
C ASN A 124 -3.53 2.77 -8.37
N ARG A 125 -2.88 1.81 -7.75
CA ARG A 125 -1.57 1.32 -8.18
C ARG A 125 -1.72 0.03 -8.97
N VAL A 126 -1.47 0.10 -10.27
CA VAL A 126 -1.53 -1.06 -11.17
C VAL A 126 -0.16 -1.68 -11.39
N ARG A 127 -0.13 -3.00 -11.53
CA ARG A 127 1.04 -3.78 -11.94
C ARG A 127 0.65 -4.80 -12.98
N LEU A 128 1.48 -4.92 -14.02
CA LEU A 128 1.36 -6.01 -14.98
C LEU A 128 1.84 -7.30 -14.33
N ASN A 129 0.98 -8.30 -14.28
CA ASN A 129 1.25 -9.62 -13.71
C ASN A 129 1.13 -10.70 -14.78
N GLY A 130 1.87 -11.80 -14.59
CA GLY A 130 1.89 -12.89 -15.56
C GLY A 130 2.68 -12.59 -16.84
N CYS A 131 3.56 -11.59 -16.84
CA CYS A 131 4.52 -11.35 -17.89
C CYS A 131 5.42 -12.60 -18.09
N ALA A 132 5.94 -12.80 -19.29
CA ALA A 132 6.74 -13.94 -19.71
C ALA A 132 5.99 -15.30 -19.81
N ILE A 133 4.80 -15.45 -19.29
CA ILE A 133 4.05 -16.72 -19.36
C ILE A 133 3.78 -17.08 -20.83
N ASP A 134 3.31 -16.13 -21.62
CA ASP A 134 2.99 -16.36 -23.02
C ASP A 134 4.25 -16.63 -23.89
N ASP A 135 5.45 -16.16 -23.45
CA ASP A 135 6.72 -16.48 -24.12
C ASP A 135 7.07 -17.96 -23.98
N LEU A 136 6.56 -18.65 -22.96
CA LEU A 136 6.80 -20.07 -22.72
C LEU A 136 5.87 -20.98 -23.56
N PHE A 137 4.67 -20.52 -23.87
CA PHE A 137 3.62 -21.35 -24.43
C PHE A 137 3.24 -20.99 -25.87
N ASP A 138 3.52 -19.75 -26.31
CA ASP A 138 3.16 -19.32 -27.66
C ASP A 138 4.24 -19.69 -28.67
N LYS A 139 3.92 -20.68 -29.49
CA LYS A 139 4.80 -21.17 -30.56
C LYS A 139 4.65 -20.41 -31.88
N ARG A 140 3.81 -19.37 -31.94
CA ARG A 140 3.58 -18.62 -33.17
C ARG A 140 4.78 -17.73 -33.48
N PRO A 141 5.31 -17.75 -34.72
CA PRO A 141 6.44 -16.93 -35.14
C PRO A 141 5.97 -15.50 -35.44
N LEU A 142 5.59 -14.73 -34.40
CA LEU A 142 5.31 -13.32 -34.53
C LEU A 142 6.61 -12.51 -34.35
N SER A 143 6.76 -11.45 -35.14
CA SER A 143 7.89 -10.54 -34.94
C SER A 143 7.76 -9.80 -33.61
N LEU A 144 8.89 -9.38 -33.02
CA LEU A 144 8.88 -8.56 -31.80
C LEU A 144 8.03 -7.29 -31.98
N GLY A 145 8.12 -6.66 -33.17
CA GLY A 145 7.34 -5.48 -33.50
C GLY A 145 5.84 -5.75 -33.50
N ASP A 146 5.40 -6.94 -33.97
CA ASP A 146 3.99 -7.32 -33.95
C ASP A 146 3.50 -7.56 -32.52
N LEU A 147 4.32 -8.19 -31.69
CA LEU A 147 4.01 -8.41 -30.28
C LEU A 147 3.90 -7.09 -29.52
N GLN A 148 4.80 -6.13 -29.75
CA GLN A 148 4.74 -4.82 -29.13
C GLN A 148 3.56 -3.98 -29.63
N ARG A 149 3.21 -4.09 -30.93
CA ARG A 149 1.94 -3.48 -31.45
C ARG A 149 0.72 -4.09 -30.78
N ARG A 150 0.75 -5.39 -30.52
CA ARG A 150 -0.32 -6.07 -29.82
C ARG A 150 -0.48 -5.56 -28.38
N ASP A 151 0.62 -5.27 -27.69
CA ASP A 151 0.58 -4.67 -26.35
C ASP A 151 -0.18 -3.34 -26.33
N PHE A 152 0.01 -2.46 -27.34
CA PHE A 152 -0.74 -1.20 -27.44
C PHE A 152 -2.23 -1.43 -27.64
N TYR A 153 -2.59 -2.36 -28.53
CA TYR A 153 -3.99 -2.72 -28.76
C TYR A 153 -4.65 -3.30 -27.50
N ASP A 154 -3.98 -4.24 -26.84
CA ASP A 154 -4.48 -4.84 -25.60
C ASP A 154 -4.57 -3.80 -24.47
N PHE A 155 -3.67 -2.80 -24.48
CA PHE A 155 -3.73 -1.66 -23.58
C PHE A 155 -5.01 -0.81 -23.84
N GLY A 156 -5.31 -0.48 -25.08
CA GLY A 156 -6.56 0.21 -25.43
C GLY A 156 -7.80 -0.57 -24.98
N ARG A 157 -7.82 -1.88 -25.21
CA ARG A 157 -8.90 -2.78 -24.74
C ARG A 157 -9.04 -2.82 -23.23
N PHE A 158 -7.91 -2.86 -22.52
CA PHE A 158 -7.87 -2.80 -21.06
C PHE A 158 -8.56 -1.52 -20.56
N LEU A 159 -8.22 -0.35 -21.13
CA LEU A 159 -8.83 0.92 -20.74
C LEU A 159 -10.34 0.94 -21.00
N VAL A 160 -10.79 0.39 -22.14
CA VAL A 160 -12.22 0.29 -22.46
C VAL A 160 -12.93 -0.60 -21.44
N ALA A 161 -12.34 -1.71 -21.04
CA ALA A 161 -12.90 -2.61 -20.03
C ALA A 161 -12.98 -1.93 -18.65
N VAL A 162 -11.97 -1.18 -18.26
CA VAL A 162 -11.97 -0.35 -17.04
C VAL A 162 -13.12 0.67 -17.08
N GLY A 163 -13.25 1.42 -18.18
CA GLY A 163 -14.32 2.40 -18.36
C GLY A 163 -15.72 1.78 -18.32
N ALA A 164 -15.90 0.64 -18.99
CA ALA A 164 -17.17 -0.09 -18.99
C ALA A 164 -17.55 -0.57 -17.58
N LYS A 165 -16.58 -1.05 -16.82
CA LYS A 165 -16.78 -1.47 -15.43
C LYS A 165 -17.21 -0.32 -14.52
N HIS A 166 -16.59 0.85 -14.65
CA HIS A 166 -16.95 2.04 -13.89
C HIS A 166 -18.31 2.60 -14.22
N THR A 167 -18.71 2.54 -15.47
CA THR A 167 -20.01 3.08 -15.94
C THR A 167 -21.15 2.07 -15.83
N GLY A 168 -20.88 0.80 -15.47
CA GLY A 168 -21.88 -0.25 -15.40
C GLY A 168 -22.39 -0.73 -16.76
N TYR A 169 -21.70 -0.40 -17.85
CA TYR A 169 -22.04 -0.88 -19.18
C TYR A 169 -21.63 -2.35 -19.33
N THR A 170 -22.59 -3.26 -19.15
CA THR A 170 -22.37 -4.71 -19.28
C THR A 170 -22.75 -5.29 -20.65
N ASN A 171 -23.25 -4.46 -21.57
CA ASN A 171 -23.73 -4.94 -22.88
C ASN A 171 -22.58 -5.19 -23.86
N SER A 172 -22.62 -6.34 -24.53
CA SER A 172 -21.67 -6.79 -25.57
C SER A 172 -21.62 -5.93 -26.84
N ARG A 173 -22.38 -4.82 -26.92
CA ARG A 173 -22.42 -3.87 -28.04
C ARG A 173 -21.85 -2.48 -27.69
N VAL A 174 -21.09 -2.36 -26.59
CA VAL A 174 -20.48 -1.09 -26.19
C VAL A 174 -19.43 -0.70 -27.24
N ARG A 175 -19.58 0.49 -27.85
CA ARG A 175 -18.48 1.07 -28.63
C ARG A 175 -17.36 1.49 -27.71
N ALA A 176 -16.11 1.45 -28.19
CA ALA A 176 -14.95 1.81 -27.40
C ALA A 176 -15.02 3.23 -26.78
N SER A 177 -15.76 4.13 -27.42
CA SER A 177 -15.99 5.51 -26.97
C SER A 177 -17.07 5.67 -25.89
N ASP A 178 -18.03 4.73 -25.78
CA ASP A 178 -19.22 4.91 -24.96
C ASP A 178 -18.92 5.13 -23.46
N PRO A 179 -17.99 4.40 -22.83
CA PRO A 179 -17.65 4.63 -21.42
C PRO A 179 -17.04 6.01 -21.15
N PHE A 180 -16.44 6.63 -22.18
CA PHE A 180 -15.68 7.87 -22.07
C PHE A 180 -16.40 9.08 -22.67
N LEU A 181 -17.71 9.01 -22.91
CA LEU A 181 -18.48 10.11 -23.53
C LEU A 181 -18.35 11.44 -22.77
N ARG A 182 -18.19 11.41 -21.45
CA ARG A 182 -18.04 12.58 -20.59
C ARG A 182 -16.58 13.03 -20.40
N CYS A 183 -15.64 12.23 -20.85
CA CYS A 183 -14.22 12.52 -20.72
C CYS A 183 -13.74 13.47 -21.82
N SER A 184 -12.54 14.03 -21.62
CA SER A 184 -11.93 14.95 -22.58
C SER A 184 -11.66 14.28 -23.93
N GLU A 185 -11.66 15.10 -25.00
CA GLU A 185 -11.30 14.62 -26.34
C GLU A 185 -9.87 14.10 -26.41
N ARG A 186 -8.99 14.62 -25.55
CA ARG A 186 -7.60 14.14 -25.45
C ARG A 186 -7.54 12.69 -24.99
N LEU A 187 -8.29 12.32 -23.93
CA LEU A 187 -8.34 10.94 -23.45
C LEU A 187 -8.91 10.02 -24.54
N LYS A 188 -10.01 10.43 -25.19
CA LYS A 188 -10.61 9.66 -26.28
C LYS A 188 -9.62 9.43 -27.42
N SER A 189 -8.86 10.45 -27.80
CA SER A 189 -7.85 10.36 -28.87
C SER A 189 -6.75 9.37 -28.53
N VAL A 190 -6.25 9.35 -27.27
CA VAL A 190 -5.24 8.37 -26.82
C VAL A 190 -5.80 6.95 -26.88
N ILE A 191 -7.04 6.73 -26.40
CA ILE A 191 -7.66 5.41 -26.43
C ILE A 191 -7.88 4.93 -27.86
N THR A 192 -8.36 5.80 -28.75
CA THR A 192 -8.55 5.49 -30.17
C THR A 192 -7.22 5.12 -30.81
N TRP A 193 -6.18 5.92 -30.60
CA TRP A 193 -4.85 5.64 -31.12
C TRP A 193 -4.30 4.28 -30.66
N LEU A 194 -4.49 3.92 -29.39
CA LEU A 194 -4.10 2.62 -28.88
C LEU A 194 -4.85 1.46 -29.56
N LEU A 195 -6.15 1.62 -29.82
CA LEU A 195 -6.97 0.61 -30.49
C LEU A 195 -6.65 0.46 -31.98
N ASP A 196 -6.24 1.56 -32.64
CA ASP A 196 -5.89 1.55 -34.07
C ASP A 196 -4.46 1.07 -34.33
N HIS A 197 -3.69 0.79 -33.27
CA HIS A 197 -2.26 0.44 -33.37
C HIS A 197 -1.99 -0.95 -33.93
N ILE A 198 -3.03 -1.76 -34.14
CA ILE A 198 -2.90 -3.10 -34.73
C ILE A 198 -2.61 -3.06 -36.24
N THR A 199 -2.84 -1.93 -36.90
CA THR A 199 -2.58 -1.77 -38.32
C THR A 199 -1.10 -1.54 -38.60
N GLU A 200 -0.55 -2.15 -39.66
CA GLU A 200 0.87 -2.06 -40.03
C GLU A 200 1.35 -0.64 -40.36
N GLU A 201 0.43 0.27 -40.64
CA GLU A 201 0.73 1.66 -41.03
C GLU A 201 1.24 2.50 -39.83
N ASN A 202 0.96 2.09 -38.61
CA ASN A 202 1.34 2.85 -37.42
C ASN A 202 2.61 2.29 -36.78
N ASN A 203 3.77 2.88 -37.11
CA ASN A 203 5.09 2.47 -36.61
C ASN A 203 5.56 3.32 -35.41
N GLN A 204 4.65 4.01 -34.71
CA GLN A 204 4.98 4.83 -33.56
C GLN A 204 5.10 3.95 -32.33
N GLY A 205 6.24 4.05 -31.62
CA GLY A 205 6.53 3.23 -30.44
C GLY A 205 6.09 3.88 -29.12
N ILE A 206 6.50 3.26 -28.02
CA ILE A 206 6.17 3.71 -26.67
C ILE A 206 6.66 5.15 -26.39
N ASP A 207 7.76 5.58 -26.98
CA ASP A 207 8.29 6.92 -26.79
C ASP A 207 7.34 7.99 -27.33
N TYR A 208 6.70 7.75 -28.47
CA TYR A 208 5.67 8.64 -28.99
C TYR A 208 4.48 8.77 -28.03
N LEU A 209 4.01 7.66 -27.48
CA LEU A 209 2.93 7.70 -26.48
C LEU A 209 3.35 8.51 -25.23
N LEU A 210 4.56 8.31 -24.73
CA LEU A 210 5.07 9.01 -23.55
C LEU A 210 5.19 10.52 -23.80
N ASP A 211 5.69 10.94 -24.96
CA ASP A 211 5.75 12.35 -25.35
C ASP A 211 4.35 12.96 -25.40
N TRP A 212 3.39 12.22 -25.95
CA TRP A 212 2.02 12.70 -26.07
C TRP A 212 1.33 12.86 -24.72
N ILE A 213 1.52 11.90 -23.79
CA ILE A 213 0.91 11.95 -22.44
C ILE A 213 1.75 12.74 -21.42
N SER A 214 2.88 13.30 -21.81
CA SER A 214 3.82 13.98 -20.90
C SER A 214 3.19 15.00 -19.94
N PRO A 215 2.21 15.85 -20.33
CA PRO A 215 1.55 16.75 -19.40
C PRO A 215 0.80 16.02 -18.28
N ASN A 216 0.22 14.86 -18.59
CA ASN A 216 -0.52 14.06 -17.61
C ASN A 216 0.38 13.27 -16.67
N ILE A 217 1.67 13.06 -17.05
CA ILE A 217 2.66 12.42 -16.17
C ILE A 217 2.93 13.29 -14.94
N ALA A 218 3.06 14.61 -15.12
CA ALA A 218 3.27 15.53 -14.02
C ALA A 218 2.10 15.52 -13.02
N ASP A 219 0.86 15.54 -13.54
CA ASP A 219 -0.35 15.49 -12.71
C ASP A 219 -0.46 14.15 -11.96
N ALA A 220 -0.15 13.03 -12.62
CA ALA A 220 -0.15 11.70 -12.00
C ALA A 220 0.93 11.57 -10.93
N PHE A 221 2.10 12.17 -11.14
CA PHE A 221 3.19 12.21 -10.17
C PHE A 221 2.81 13.04 -8.94
N ASP A 222 2.25 14.25 -9.12
CA ASP A 222 1.77 15.08 -8.01
C ASP A 222 0.68 14.36 -7.21
N ALA A 223 -0.28 13.71 -7.88
CA ALA A 223 -1.29 12.91 -7.22
C ALA A 223 -0.69 11.74 -6.38
N SER A 224 0.36 11.10 -6.90
CA SER A 224 1.08 10.04 -6.17
C SER A 224 1.81 10.57 -4.93
N LEU A 225 2.43 11.75 -5.01
CA LEU A 225 3.08 12.39 -3.86
C LEU A 225 2.07 12.74 -2.76
N ARG A 226 0.92 13.32 -3.13
CA ARG A 226 -0.15 13.62 -2.16
C ARG A 226 -0.71 12.37 -1.49
N LEU A 227 -0.88 11.29 -2.24
CA LEU A 227 -1.31 10.01 -1.68
C LEU A 227 -0.28 9.47 -0.68
N ASN A 228 1.02 9.57 -0.99
CA ASN A 228 2.08 9.18 -0.05
C ASN A 228 2.02 10.00 1.24
N ASP A 229 1.86 11.33 1.16
CA ASP A 229 1.73 12.19 2.34
C ASP A 229 0.52 11.78 3.21
N GLU A 230 -0.60 11.44 2.58
CA GLU A 230 -1.81 10.97 3.29
C GLU A 230 -1.59 9.60 3.95
N LEU A 231 -0.96 8.66 3.24
CA LEU A 231 -0.64 7.34 3.78
C LEU A 231 0.36 7.43 4.94
N ASP A 232 1.41 8.24 4.82
CA ASP A 232 2.38 8.48 5.89
C ASP A 232 1.73 9.11 7.11
N SER A 233 0.82 10.08 6.91
CA SER A 233 0.04 10.69 8.01
C SER A 233 -0.83 9.66 8.71
N ASN A 234 -1.55 8.80 7.97
CA ASN A 234 -2.40 7.78 8.54
C ASN A 234 -1.57 6.70 9.26
N LEU A 235 -0.48 6.25 8.67
CA LEU A 235 0.44 5.29 9.30
C LEU A 235 1.02 5.84 10.60
N THR A 236 1.42 7.12 10.60
CA THR A 236 1.94 7.78 11.81
C THR A 236 0.91 7.82 12.93
N LYS A 237 -0.35 8.14 12.63
CA LYS A 237 -1.45 8.12 13.60
C LYS A 237 -1.69 6.72 14.17
N GLU A 238 -1.70 5.70 13.32
CA GLU A 238 -1.89 4.30 13.77
C GLU A 238 -0.72 3.80 14.61
N LEU A 239 0.52 4.18 14.27
CA LEU A 239 1.70 3.87 15.08
C LEU A 239 1.67 4.57 16.43
N GLU A 240 1.25 5.83 16.49
CA GLU A 240 1.10 6.58 17.73
C GLU A 240 0.02 5.94 18.62
N ASN A 241 -1.15 5.65 18.08
CA ASN A 241 -2.22 4.95 18.79
C ASN A 241 -1.72 3.60 19.35
N SER A 242 -1.01 2.82 18.57
CA SER A 242 -0.47 1.53 19.00
C SER A 242 0.56 1.66 20.13
N ARG A 243 1.37 2.71 20.12
CA ARG A 243 2.33 3.01 21.20
C ARG A 243 1.60 3.36 22.48
N LEU A 244 0.60 4.25 22.42
CA LEU A 244 -0.20 4.66 23.57
C LEU A 244 -0.99 3.49 24.16
N VAL A 245 -1.61 2.64 23.34
CA VAL A 245 -2.31 1.43 23.79
C VAL A 245 -1.37 0.49 24.54
N ARG A 246 -0.16 0.25 24.02
CA ARG A 246 0.83 -0.60 24.74
C ARG A 246 1.26 0.02 26.06
N LEU A 247 1.46 1.33 26.13
CA LEU A 247 1.83 2.04 27.34
C LEU A 247 0.69 1.95 28.38
N MET A 248 -0.54 2.22 27.95
CA MET A 248 -1.73 2.12 28.78
C MET A 248 -1.92 0.70 29.33
N THR A 249 -1.71 -0.32 28.50
CA THR A 249 -1.77 -1.72 28.93
C THR A 249 -0.70 -2.02 30.00
N LYS A 250 0.55 -1.56 29.80
CA LYS A 250 1.60 -1.71 30.80
C LYS A 250 1.23 -1.06 32.13
N LEU A 251 0.80 0.21 32.09
CA LEU A 251 0.40 0.95 33.30
C LEU A 251 -0.75 0.25 34.02
N ASN A 252 -1.78 -0.20 33.29
CA ASN A 252 -2.92 -0.87 33.90
C ASN A 252 -2.53 -2.22 34.52
N CYS A 253 -1.70 -3.02 33.84
CA CYS A 253 -1.20 -4.29 34.39
C CYS A 253 -0.33 -4.09 35.65
N LEU A 254 0.35 -2.94 35.78
CA LEU A 254 1.26 -2.65 36.89
C LEU A 254 0.55 -2.05 38.11
N THR A 255 -0.47 -1.20 37.92
CA THR A 255 -0.96 -0.34 39.01
C THR A 255 -2.12 -0.90 39.83
N GLU A 256 -2.85 -1.90 39.36
CA GLU A 256 -4.06 -2.41 40.02
C GLU A 256 -3.94 -3.90 40.36
N ARG A 257 -2.85 -4.29 41.00
CA ARG A 257 -2.64 -5.68 41.36
C ARG A 257 -2.84 -5.89 42.89
N PRO A 258 -3.64 -6.89 43.32
CA PRO A 258 -3.86 -7.15 44.72
C PRO A 258 -2.55 -7.48 45.50
N GLU A 259 -1.55 -8.06 44.82
CA GLU A 259 -0.28 -8.42 45.41
C GLU A 259 0.54 -7.21 45.89
N HIS A 260 0.20 -6.01 45.42
CA HIS A 260 0.91 -4.78 45.79
C HIS A 260 0.63 -4.31 47.23
N GLU A 261 -0.47 -4.76 47.84
CA GLU A 261 -0.77 -4.44 49.24
C GLU A 261 0.30 -4.91 50.22
N HIS A 262 1.01 -6.00 49.86
CA HIS A 262 2.05 -6.60 50.69
C HIS A 262 3.48 -6.31 50.21
N ASP A 263 3.63 -5.57 49.09
CA ASP A 263 4.95 -5.24 48.53
C ASP A 263 5.37 -3.82 48.95
N ARG A 264 6.41 -3.77 49.82
CA ARG A 264 6.97 -2.50 50.29
C ARG A 264 7.45 -1.56 49.18
N SER A 265 7.78 -2.08 48.01
CA SER A 265 8.20 -1.27 46.87
C SER A 265 7.06 -0.38 46.33
N TRP A 266 5.81 -0.79 46.56
CA TRP A 266 4.60 -0.06 46.17
C TRP A 266 4.01 0.78 47.34
N SER A 267 4.60 0.74 48.51
CA SER A 267 4.19 1.61 49.62
C SER A 267 4.40 3.09 49.26
N PRO A 268 3.75 4.07 49.94
CA PRO A 268 3.90 5.50 49.67
C PRO A 268 5.35 6.03 49.64
N GLN A 269 6.26 5.36 50.35
CA GLN A 269 7.70 5.65 50.39
C GLN A 269 8.53 4.73 49.49
N GLY A 270 7.90 3.78 48.78
CA GLY A 270 8.59 2.84 47.92
C GLY A 270 8.93 3.44 46.55
N PRO A 271 9.94 2.89 45.86
CA PRO A 271 10.37 3.43 44.56
C PRO A 271 9.29 3.34 43.46
N ARG A 272 8.31 2.44 43.61
CA ARG A 272 7.24 2.26 42.61
C ARG A 272 5.99 3.09 42.88
N ALA A 273 5.91 3.77 44.03
CA ALA A 273 4.83 4.72 44.32
C ALA A 273 4.68 5.78 43.23
N VAL A 274 5.80 6.18 42.61
CA VAL A 274 5.83 7.15 41.53
C VAL A 274 4.98 6.73 40.31
N ILE A 275 4.82 5.43 40.05
CA ILE A 275 3.99 4.90 38.92
C ILE A 275 2.51 5.17 39.21
N ALA A 276 2.07 4.90 40.46
CA ALA A 276 0.69 5.15 40.87
C ALA A 276 0.38 6.65 40.92
N LEU A 277 1.30 7.45 41.42
CA LEU A 277 1.17 8.92 41.45
C LEU A 277 1.15 9.53 40.04
N PHE A 278 1.97 9.00 39.13
CA PHE A 278 1.93 9.42 37.74
C PHE A 278 0.57 9.11 37.07
N ARG A 279 -0.01 7.93 37.35
CA ARG A 279 -1.34 7.58 36.86
C ARG A 279 -2.40 8.56 37.38
N ASP A 280 -2.35 8.90 38.66
CA ASP A 280 -3.26 9.87 39.25
C ASP A 280 -3.05 11.26 38.62
N TYR A 281 -1.82 11.68 38.41
CA TYR A 281 -1.48 12.94 37.72
C TYR A 281 -2.05 13.01 36.29
N VAL A 282 -2.04 11.89 35.57
CA VAL A 282 -2.53 11.86 34.19
C VAL A 282 -4.05 11.76 34.11
N PHE A 283 -4.69 10.94 34.93
CA PHE A 283 -6.07 10.53 34.74
C PHE A 283 -7.04 11.00 35.83
N HIS A 284 -6.55 11.40 36.99
CA HIS A 284 -7.39 11.72 38.14
C HIS A 284 -7.22 13.16 38.62
N GLN A 285 -7.10 14.08 37.65
CA GLN A 285 -7.04 15.49 37.99
C GLN A 285 -8.37 16.01 38.54
N VAL A 286 -8.27 16.90 39.53
CA VAL A 286 -9.42 17.59 40.14
C VAL A 286 -9.20 19.11 40.11
N ASP A 287 -10.28 19.85 40.07
CA ASP A 287 -10.27 21.31 40.21
C ASP A 287 -10.09 21.74 41.70
N ALA A 288 -10.02 23.04 41.93
CA ALA A 288 -9.90 23.60 43.28
C ALA A 288 -11.11 23.28 44.19
N GLN A 289 -12.22 22.83 43.63
CA GLN A 289 -13.44 22.40 44.33
C GLN A 289 -13.53 20.88 44.52
N GLY A 290 -12.55 20.13 44.00
CA GLY A 290 -12.49 18.66 44.07
C GLY A 290 -13.32 17.94 42.98
N ASN A 291 -13.82 18.66 41.97
CA ASN A 291 -14.55 18.03 40.88
C ASN A 291 -13.56 17.42 39.86
N PRO A 292 -13.91 16.26 39.23
CA PRO A 292 -13.05 15.65 38.22
C PRO A 292 -12.84 16.55 37.01
N VAL A 293 -11.58 16.69 36.58
CA VAL A 293 -11.20 17.40 35.34
C VAL A 293 -10.83 16.37 34.26
N MET A 294 -11.51 16.47 33.09
CA MET A 294 -11.29 15.62 31.94
C MET A 294 -10.56 16.40 30.85
N ASP A 295 -9.23 16.43 30.90
CA ASP A 295 -8.39 17.07 29.90
C ASP A 295 -7.67 16.02 29.03
N MET A 296 -8.25 15.70 27.88
CA MET A 296 -7.66 14.72 26.93
C MET A 296 -6.31 15.21 26.40
N GLY A 297 -6.12 16.52 26.21
CA GLY A 297 -4.86 17.10 25.74
C GLY A 297 -3.73 16.85 26.72
N HIS A 298 -3.98 17.10 28.02
CA HIS A 298 -3.04 16.80 29.11
C HIS A 298 -2.71 15.29 29.16
N MET A 299 -3.72 14.43 29.09
CA MET A 299 -3.54 12.98 29.12
C MET A 299 -2.63 12.49 27.99
N LEU A 300 -2.92 12.87 26.75
CA LEU A 300 -2.15 12.46 25.58
C LEU A 300 -0.72 13.04 25.61
N ALA A 301 -0.57 14.31 25.96
CA ALA A 301 0.74 14.95 26.06
C ALA A 301 1.61 14.28 27.12
N SER A 302 1.05 13.98 28.30
CA SER A 302 1.77 13.31 29.39
C SER A 302 2.18 11.89 29.04
N LEU A 303 1.30 11.11 28.39
CA LEU A 303 1.60 9.76 27.93
C LEU A 303 2.68 9.77 26.83
N ASN A 304 2.63 10.68 25.89
CA ASN A 304 3.65 10.82 24.85
C ASN A 304 5.01 11.20 25.42
N LYS A 305 5.06 12.11 26.41
CA LYS A 305 6.29 12.46 27.13
C LYS A 305 6.86 11.27 27.92
N LEU A 306 5.97 10.47 28.54
CA LEU A 306 6.40 9.24 29.23
C LEU A 306 6.97 8.22 28.25
N ASP A 307 6.28 7.95 27.13
CA ASP A 307 6.75 6.99 26.12
C ASP A 307 8.10 7.42 25.51
N ALA A 308 8.29 8.69 25.26
CA ALA A 308 9.57 9.25 24.79
C ALA A 308 10.67 9.24 25.88
N GLY A 309 10.30 9.25 27.16
CA GLY A 309 11.25 9.38 28.27
C GLY A 309 11.91 10.76 28.30
N VAL A 310 11.10 11.80 28.17
CA VAL A 310 11.58 13.20 28.15
C VAL A 310 12.18 13.59 29.49
N ASP A 311 13.31 14.30 29.49
CA ASP A 311 13.97 14.83 30.69
C ASP A 311 13.35 16.17 31.14
N GLU A 312 12.01 16.15 31.29
CA GLU A 312 11.22 17.27 31.80
C GLU A 312 10.69 16.92 33.18
N LYS A 313 10.84 17.86 34.12
CA LYS A 313 10.40 17.68 35.50
C LYS A 313 8.88 17.87 35.62
N MET A 314 8.25 17.00 36.38
CA MET A 314 6.87 17.12 36.82
C MET A 314 6.76 17.03 38.33
N GLN A 315 5.72 17.62 38.86
CA GLN A 315 5.36 17.56 40.28
C GLN A 315 4.24 16.55 40.45
N LEU A 316 4.51 15.51 41.24
CA LEU A 316 3.51 14.51 41.62
C LEU A 316 3.16 14.70 43.07
N THR A 317 1.85 14.77 43.38
CA THR A 317 1.33 14.98 44.75
C THR A 317 0.61 13.73 45.23
N THR A 318 0.81 13.34 46.47
CA THR A 318 0.07 12.24 47.08
C THR A 318 -1.40 12.62 47.27
N ARG A 319 -2.29 11.61 47.29
CA ARG A 319 -3.74 11.82 47.40
C ARG A 319 -4.18 12.55 48.70
N ASP A 320 -3.38 12.43 49.76
CA ASP A 320 -3.56 13.15 51.02
C ASP A 320 -2.90 14.55 51.04
N GLU A 321 -2.32 14.96 49.93
CA GLU A 321 -1.59 16.22 49.73
C GLU A 321 -0.41 16.43 50.70
N SER A 322 -0.04 15.36 51.45
CA SER A 322 1.01 15.47 52.47
C SER A 322 2.44 15.50 51.88
N ASN A 323 2.63 14.95 50.68
CA ASN A 323 3.95 14.85 50.07
C ASN A 323 3.89 15.27 48.59
N VAL A 324 4.96 15.95 48.17
CA VAL A 324 5.20 16.36 46.80
C VAL A 324 6.53 15.80 46.35
N ILE A 325 6.52 15.11 45.20
CA ILE A 325 7.69 14.49 44.63
C ILE A 325 7.97 15.18 43.28
N ILE A 326 9.20 15.61 43.06
CA ILE A 326 9.62 16.14 41.74
C ILE A 326 10.42 15.05 41.04
N VAL A 327 9.93 14.62 39.89
CA VAL A 327 10.53 13.59 39.05
C VAL A 327 10.46 13.98 37.57
N THR A 328 11.29 13.33 36.76
CA THR A 328 11.22 13.47 35.29
C THR A 328 10.40 12.35 34.66
N TYR A 329 9.84 12.58 33.47
CA TYR A 329 9.20 11.50 32.70
C TYR A 329 10.16 10.35 32.41
N LYS A 330 11.44 10.62 32.25
CA LYS A 330 12.49 9.62 32.06
C LYS A 330 12.65 8.69 33.27
N GLU A 331 12.63 9.25 34.49
CA GLU A 331 12.70 8.47 35.73
C GLU A 331 11.47 7.58 35.89
N VAL A 332 10.27 8.14 35.67
CA VAL A 332 9.01 7.37 35.74
C VAL A 332 9.03 6.23 34.72
N LYS A 333 9.46 6.49 33.48
CA LYS A 333 9.61 5.46 32.45
C LYS A 333 10.55 4.35 32.89
N GLY A 334 11.68 4.69 33.50
CA GLY A 334 12.62 3.72 34.03
C GLY A 334 12.00 2.79 35.07
N GLU A 335 11.16 3.33 35.99
CA GLU A 335 10.45 2.53 36.98
C GLU A 335 9.36 1.63 36.34
N VAL A 336 8.61 2.18 35.37
CA VAL A 336 7.62 1.39 34.62
C VAL A 336 8.27 0.21 33.89
N ASP A 337 9.38 0.43 33.20
CA ASP A 337 10.07 -0.61 32.46
C ASP A 337 10.68 -1.68 33.38
N ARG A 338 11.26 -1.27 34.52
CA ARG A 338 11.76 -2.21 35.54
C ARG A 338 10.65 -3.07 36.13
N ALA A 339 9.56 -2.43 36.55
CA ALA A 339 8.42 -3.16 37.11
C ALA A 339 7.80 -4.12 36.10
N TRP A 340 7.73 -3.73 34.82
CA TRP A 340 7.23 -4.58 33.75
C TRP A 340 8.13 -5.79 33.49
N GLN A 341 9.45 -5.62 33.45
CA GLN A 341 10.40 -6.72 33.28
C GLN A 341 10.31 -7.72 34.42
N GLU A 342 10.24 -7.26 35.68
CA GLU A 342 10.10 -8.15 36.84
C GLU A 342 8.78 -8.94 36.82
N LEU A 343 7.66 -8.29 36.45
CA LEU A 343 6.37 -8.94 36.30
C LEU A 343 6.41 -10.01 35.21
N SER A 344 7.01 -9.69 34.06
CA SER A 344 7.13 -10.61 32.93
C SER A 344 8.00 -11.83 33.25
N THR A 345 9.06 -11.64 34.03
CA THR A 345 9.95 -12.74 34.44
C THR A 345 9.26 -13.66 35.43
N ARG A 346 8.44 -13.13 36.37
CA ARG A 346 7.65 -13.95 37.32
C ARG A 346 6.55 -14.75 36.63
N SER A 347 6.01 -14.24 35.51
CA SER A 347 4.97 -14.93 34.72
C SER A 347 5.51 -16.08 33.87
N ALA A 348 6.81 -16.14 33.63
CA ALA A 348 7.45 -17.16 32.80
C ALA A 348 7.94 -18.39 33.60
N ASN A 349 7.92 -18.32 34.91
CA ASN A 349 8.21 -19.41 35.87
C ASN A 349 6.92 -19.92 36.49
#